data_dee59cf80a8e6441e308d71fff508e76
#
_entry.id   dee59cf80a8e6441e308d71fff508e76
#
_cell.length_a   1.000
_cell.length_b   1.000
_cell.length_c   1.000
_cell.angle_alpha   90.00
_cell.angle_beta   90.00
_cell.angle_gamma   90.00
#
_symmetry.space_group_name_H-M   'P 1'
#
loop_
_entity.id
_entity.type
_entity.pdbx_description
1 polymer ?
#
loop_
_entity_poly.entity_id
_entity_poly.type
_entity_poly.pdbx_seq_one_letter_code
_entity_poly.pdbx_strand_id
1 'polypeptide(L)'
;MLNSPQDVLAAWLDGVNDGEADRVLALYAQGSVLVPTFSEKILNDRVGIEAYFLGLSKRGVSKVTLKEGTLNVLELANGVFALAGLYDWKFQDGELVEARFTYTVNMHEASPITHHHSSVLPRSHS
;
A
#
# COMPACT_ATOMS: atom_id res chain seq x y z
N MET A 1 -15.03 8.35 5.57
CA MET A 1 -14.71 7.85 6.92
C MET A 1 -14.28 6.39 6.84
N LEU A 2 -13.21 6.04 7.55
CA LEU A 2 -12.64 4.69 7.50
C LEU A 2 -13.28 3.84 8.60
N ASN A 3 -14.19 2.95 8.23
CA ASN A 3 -14.94 2.12 9.19
C ASN A 3 -14.47 0.68 9.23
N SER A 4 -13.64 0.28 8.27
CA SER A 4 -13.17 -1.10 8.16
C SER A 4 -11.76 -1.12 7.58
N PRO A 5 -11.00 -2.23 7.77
CA PRO A 5 -9.70 -2.34 7.12
C PRO A 5 -9.80 -2.30 5.59
N GLN A 6 -10.91 -2.79 5.00
CA GLN A 6 -11.14 -2.69 3.56
C GLN A 6 -11.25 -1.24 3.10
N ASP A 7 -11.86 -0.37 3.91
CA ASP A 7 -11.94 1.07 3.61
C ASP A 7 -10.55 1.70 3.55
N VAL A 8 -9.64 1.27 4.42
CA VAL A 8 -8.26 1.76 4.43
C VAL A 8 -7.56 1.39 3.12
N LEU A 9 -7.70 0.15 2.68
CA LEU A 9 -7.13 -0.29 1.41
C LEU A 9 -7.72 0.49 0.23
N ALA A 10 -9.04 0.68 0.21
CA ALA A 10 -9.70 1.43 -0.85
C ALA A 10 -9.21 2.88 -0.90
N ALA A 11 -9.07 3.53 0.27
CA ALA A 11 -8.56 4.90 0.34
C ALA A 11 -7.11 4.97 -0.15
N TRP A 12 -6.29 3.97 0.17
CA TRP A 12 -4.91 3.89 -0.29
C TRP A 12 -4.85 3.76 -1.82
N LEU A 13 -5.63 2.84 -2.39
CA LEU A 13 -5.69 2.65 -3.85
C LEU A 13 -6.14 3.94 -4.54
N ASP A 14 -7.19 4.59 -4.03
CA ASP A 14 -7.70 5.82 -4.59
C ASP A 14 -6.65 6.95 -4.53
N GLY A 15 -5.96 7.06 -3.40
CA GLY A 15 -4.94 8.09 -3.23
C GLY A 15 -3.77 7.92 -4.19
N VAL A 16 -3.28 6.69 -4.35
CA VAL A 16 -2.21 6.39 -5.31
C VAL A 16 -2.68 6.65 -6.74
N ASN A 17 -3.87 6.18 -7.07
CA ASN A 17 -4.43 6.32 -8.43
C ASN A 17 -4.70 7.78 -8.81
N ASP A 18 -5.04 8.61 -7.83
CA ASP A 18 -5.28 10.03 -8.05
C ASP A 18 -3.98 10.87 -8.02
N GLY A 19 -2.85 10.24 -7.71
CA GLY A 19 -1.56 10.93 -7.60
C GLY A 19 -1.47 11.86 -6.39
N GLU A 20 -2.24 11.59 -5.36
CA GLU A 20 -2.35 12.44 -4.16
C GLU A 20 -1.50 11.86 -3.02
N ALA A 21 -0.19 12.12 -3.08
CA ALA A 21 0.76 11.57 -2.12
C ALA A 21 0.45 11.97 -0.67
N ASP A 22 -0.09 13.16 -0.45
CA ASP A 22 -0.47 13.62 0.89
C ASP A 22 -1.67 12.84 1.44
N ARG A 23 -2.63 12.47 0.59
CA ARG A 23 -3.76 11.63 1.00
C ARG A 23 -3.29 10.23 1.38
N VAL A 24 -2.33 9.69 0.62
CA VAL A 24 -1.75 8.37 0.93
C VAL A 24 -0.97 8.45 2.24
N LEU A 25 -0.14 9.47 2.41
CA LEU A 25 0.65 9.66 3.63
C LEU A 25 -0.23 9.74 4.87
N ALA A 26 -1.40 10.38 4.76
CA ALA A 26 -2.33 10.53 5.88
C ALA A 26 -2.83 9.19 6.42
N LEU A 27 -2.73 8.12 5.65
CA LEU A 27 -3.14 6.77 6.08
C LEU A 27 -2.08 6.07 6.92
N TYR A 28 -0.83 6.54 6.89
CA TYR A 28 0.28 5.90 7.60
C TYR A 28 0.46 6.52 8.97
N ALA A 29 0.47 5.66 10.00
CA ALA A 29 0.70 6.10 11.37
C ALA A 29 2.10 6.67 11.53
N GLN A 30 2.26 7.57 12.50
CA GLN A 30 3.59 8.03 12.88
C GLN A 30 4.37 6.83 13.41
N GLY A 31 5.61 6.65 12.95
CA GLY A 31 6.41 5.50 13.32
C GLY A 31 6.11 4.23 12.54
N SER A 32 5.21 4.30 11.53
CA SER A 32 4.92 3.15 10.68
C SER A 32 6.13 2.77 9.82
N VAL A 33 6.12 1.51 9.37
CA VAL A 33 7.18 0.97 8.52
C VAL A 33 6.59 0.58 7.17
N LEU A 34 7.22 1.07 6.11
CA LEU A 34 6.89 0.70 4.74
C LEU A 34 8.08 -0.01 4.11
N VAL A 35 7.85 -1.25 3.64
CA VAL A 35 8.79 -1.97 2.77
C VAL A 35 8.24 -1.83 1.35
N PRO A 36 8.77 -0.90 0.55
CA PRO A 36 8.13 -0.53 -0.71
C PRO A 36 8.49 -1.46 -1.85
N THR A 37 7.57 -1.55 -2.83
CA THR A 37 7.75 -2.40 -4.01
C THR A 37 8.96 -1.99 -4.84
N PHE A 38 9.17 -0.69 -5.01
CA PHE A 38 10.08 -0.15 -6.03
C PHE A 38 11.29 0.56 -5.43
N SER A 39 11.63 0.28 -4.19
CA SER A 39 12.81 0.84 -3.54
C SER A 39 13.47 -0.23 -2.67
N GLU A 40 14.78 -0.19 -2.60
CA GLU A 40 15.55 -1.09 -1.73
C GLU A 40 15.52 -0.67 -0.27
N LYS A 41 15.10 0.58 0.00
CA LYS A 41 15.13 1.13 1.35
C LYS A 41 13.86 0.78 2.10
N ILE A 42 14.03 0.37 3.36
CA ILE A 42 12.91 0.26 4.28
C ILE A 42 12.68 1.65 4.87
N LEU A 43 11.45 2.15 4.75
CA LEU A 43 11.09 3.50 5.14
C LEU A 43 10.38 3.47 6.49
N ASN A 44 10.85 4.26 7.44
CA ASN A 44 10.30 4.26 8.80
C ASN A 44 10.00 5.66 9.34
N ASP A 45 9.94 6.66 8.45
CA ASP A 45 9.51 8.00 8.82
C ASP A 45 8.62 8.59 7.73
N ARG A 46 7.86 9.61 8.11
CA ARG A 46 6.86 10.21 7.21
C ARG A 46 7.50 10.92 6.03
N VAL A 47 8.68 11.50 6.21
CA VAL A 47 9.40 12.19 5.13
C VAL A 47 9.79 11.19 4.04
N GLY A 48 10.33 10.05 4.43
CA GLY A 48 10.72 9.00 3.48
C GLY A 48 9.51 8.39 2.77
N ILE A 49 8.43 8.15 3.50
CA ILE A 49 7.20 7.58 2.92
C ILE A 49 6.60 8.56 1.91
N GLU A 50 6.51 9.85 2.25
CA GLU A 50 6.01 10.87 1.34
C GLU A 50 6.86 10.95 0.07
N ALA A 51 8.17 10.98 0.23
CA ALA A 51 9.10 11.05 -0.91
C ALA A 51 8.92 9.85 -1.85
N TYR A 52 8.68 8.67 -1.29
CA TYR A 52 8.43 7.46 -2.09
C TYR A 52 7.18 7.61 -2.97
N PHE A 53 6.06 8.05 -2.39
CA PHE A 53 4.81 8.19 -3.17
C PHE A 53 4.87 9.35 -4.16
N LEU A 54 5.59 10.43 -3.84
CA LEU A 54 5.87 11.49 -4.81
C LEU A 54 6.69 10.94 -5.99
N GLY A 55 7.69 10.10 -5.69
CA GLY A 55 8.52 9.46 -6.71
C GLY A 55 7.72 8.53 -7.62
N LEU A 56 6.76 7.78 -7.06
CA LEU A 56 5.88 6.92 -7.85
C LEU A 56 5.02 7.74 -8.81
N SER A 57 4.48 8.86 -8.34
CA SER A 57 3.69 9.75 -9.18
C SER A 57 4.53 10.28 -10.35
N LYS A 58 5.78 10.65 -10.09
CA LYS A 58 6.70 11.12 -11.13
C LYS A 58 7.10 10.02 -12.10
N ARG A 59 7.23 8.78 -11.62
CA ARG A 59 7.55 7.63 -12.46
C ARG A 59 6.42 7.33 -13.45
N GLY A 60 5.20 7.81 -13.17
CA GLY A 60 4.09 7.67 -14.08
C GLY A 60 3.26 6.42 -13.84
N VAL A 61 2.94 6.15 -12.58
CA VAL A 61 1.94 5.12 -12.27
C VAL A 61 0.63 5.53 -12.92
N SER A 62 0.12 4.68 -13.78
CA SER A 62 -1.18 4.87 -14.42
C SER A 62 -2.30 4.38 -13.52
N LYS A 63 -2.13 3.18 -12.95
CA LYS A 63 -3.14 2.62 -12.06
C LYS A 63 -2.56 1.48 -11.24
N VAL A 64 -2.95 1.41 -9.97
CA VAL A 64 -2.79 0.23 -9.14
C VAL A 64 -4.18 -0.35 -8.85
N THR A 65 -4.34 -1.66 -9.03
CA THR A 65 -5.64 -2.33 -8.93
C THR A 65 -5.51 -3.57 -8.06
N LEU A 66 -6.39 -3.71 -7.07
CA LEU A 66 -6.50 -4.94 -6.30
C LEU A 66 -6.95 -6.06 -7.23
N LYS A 67 -6.22 -7.17 -7.22
CA LYS A 67 -6.60 -8.33 -8.00
C LYS A 67 -7.81 -9.01 -7.34
N GLU A 68 -8.88 -9.18 -8.10
CA GLU A 68 -10.14 -9.72 -7.60
C GLU A 68 -9.93 -11.09 -6.98
N GLY A 69 -10.56 -11.32 -5.83
CA GLY A 69 -10.55 -12.61 -5.15
C GLY A 69 -9.29 -12.92 -4.36
N THR A 70 -8.32 -11.97 -4.27
CA THR A 70 -7.05 -12.24 -3.59
C THR A 70 -6.98 -11.69 -2.17
N LEU A 71 -7.90 -10.83 -1.77
CA LEU A 71 -7.83 -10.16 -0.47
C LEU A 71 -8.15 -11.11 0.67
N ASN A 72 -7.25 -11.20 1.62
CA ASN A 72 -7.44 -11.92 2.88
C ASN A 72 -7.38 -10.91 4.03
N VAL A 73 -8.31 -11.03 4.96
CA VAL A 73 -8.39 -10.15 6.13
C VAL A 73 -8.37 -11.02 7.37
N LEU A 74 -7.45 -10.71 8.28
CA LEU A 74 -7.29 -11.44 9.54
C LEU A 74 -7.33 -10.46 10.69
N GLU A 75 -8.25 -10.67 11.62
CA GLU A 75 -8.25 -9.88 12.86
C GLU A 75 -7.20 -10.43 13.82
N LEU A 76 -6.21 -9.60 14.17
CA LEU A 76 -5.11 -9.98 15.05
C LEU A 76 -5.43 -9.71 16.51
N ALA A 77 -6.16 -8.63 16.76
CA ALA A 77 -6.60 -8.19 18.06
C ALA A 77 -7.81 -7.29 17.87
N ASN A 78 -8.47 -6.88 18.92
CA ASN A 78 -9.65 -6.00 18.79
C ASN A 78 -9.28 -4.72 18.04
N GLY A 79 -9.84 -4.56 16.84
CA GLY A 79 -9.61 -3.39 16.00
C GLY A 79 -8.28 -3.36 15.25
N VAL A 80 -7.47 -4.43 15.35
CA VAL A 80 -6.19 -4.53 14.65
C VAL A 80 -6.26 -5.68 13.66
N PHE A 81 -5.95 -5.39 12.39
CA PHE A 81 -6.12 -6.35 11.29
C PHE A 81 -4.87 -6.47 10.45
N ALA A 82 -4.67 -7.65 9.88
CA ALA A 82 -3.74 -7.86 8.78
C ALA A 82 -4.54 -8.04 7.50
N LEU A 83 -4.10 -7.38 6.43
CA LEU A 83 -4.63 -7.58 5.08
C LEU A 83 -3.51 -8.14 4.21
N ALA A 84 -3.83 -9.13 3.39
CA ALA A 84 -2.87 -9.68 2.43
C ALA A 84 -3.58 -9.91 1.10
N GLY A 85 -2.87 -9.64 0.01
CA GLY A 85 -3.45 -9.82 -1.31
C GLY A 85 -2.45 -9.54 -2.41
N LEU A 86 -2.96 -9.49 -3.62
CA LEU A 86 -2.20 -9.16 -4.82
C LEU A 86 -2.74 -7.89 -5.44
N TYR A 87 -1.87 -7.06 -5.98
CA TYR A 87 -2.28 -5.91 -6.78
C TYR A 87 -1.38 -5.77 -8.00
N ASP A 88 -1.93 -5.16 -9.04
CA ASP A 88 -1.24 -4.94 -10.29
C ASP A 88 -0.92 -3.46 -10.41
N TRP A 89 0.35 -3.14 -10.71
CA TRP A 89 0.80 -1.78 -10.95
C TRP A 89 0.96 -1.60 -12.45
N LYS A 90 0.20 -0.68 -13.02
CA LYS A 90 0.31 -0.35 -14.43
C LYS A 90 0.94 1.04 -14.56
N PHE A 91 1.94 1.14 -15.44
CA PHE A 91 2.65 2.40 -15.71
C PHE A 91 2.22 2.97 -17.07
N GLN A 92 2.45 4.27 -17.26
CA GLN A 92 2.03 4.96 -18.47
C GLN A 92 2.73 4.44 -19.73
N ASP A 93 3.94 3.89 -19.56
CA ASP A 93 4.68 3.27 -20.66
C ASP A 93 4.17 1.88 -21.04
N GLY A 94 3.15 1.39 -20.33
CA GLY A 94 2.58 0.06 -20.56
C GLY A 94 3.17 -1.05 -19.71
N GLU A 95 4.20 -0.76 -18.91
CA GLU A 95 4.77 -1.77 -18.01
C GLU A 95 3.72 -2.19 -16.99
N LEU A 96 3.61 -3.51 -16.77
CA LEU A 96 2.76 -4.09 -15.76
C LEU A 96 3.61 -4.84 -14.75
N VAL A 97 3.48 -4.51 -13.46
CA VAL A 97 4.19 -5.20 -12.38
C VAL A 97 3.17 -5.82 -11.45
N GLU A 98 3.19 -7.13 -11.37
CA GLU A 98 2.37 -7.88 -10.40
C GLU A 98 3.10 -7.90 -9.07
N ALA A 99 2.39 -7.58 -8.00
CA ALA A 99 2.97 -7.52 -6.66
C ALA A 99 2.04 -8.12 -5.62
N ARG A 100 2.61 -8.51 -4.50
CA ARG A 100 1.85 -8.97 -3.35
C ARG A 100 2.11 -8.04 -2.19
N PHE A 101 1.13 -7.93 -1.29
CA PHE A 101 1.22 -7.00 -0.19
C PHE A 101 0.67 -7.58 1.10
N THR A 102 1.15 -7.01 2.21
CA THR A 102 0.51 -7.12 3.51
C THR A 102 0.44 -5.74 4.12
N TYR A 103 -0.69 -5.45 4.78
CA TYR A 103 -0.84 -4.27 5.62
C TYR A 103 -1.20 -4.73 7.02
N THR A 104 -0.67 -4.06 8.03
CA THR A 104 -1.22 -4.14 9.38
C THR A 104 -1.87 -2.80 9.65
N VAL A 105 -3.15 -2.84 10.03
CA VAL A 105 -3.92 -1.62 10.29
C VAL A 105 -4.50 -1.67 11.70
N ASN A 106 -4.38 -0.54 12.40
CA ASN A 106 -4.97 -0.35 13.72
C ASN A 106 -6.11 0.64 13.59
N MET A 107 -7.35 0.14 13.64
CA MET A 107 -8.54 0.96 13.43
C MET A 107 -8.81 1.93 14.59
N HIS A 108 -8.08 1.85 15.68
CA HIS A 108 -8.17 2.83 16.77
C HIS A 108 -7.42 4.12 16.45
N GLU A 109 -6.54 4.10 15.45
CA GLU A 109 -5.73 5.25 15.08
C GLU A 109 -6.37 6.03 13.93
N ALA A 110 -6.23 7.36 13.95
CA ALA A 110 -6.70 8.22 12.86
C ALA A 110 -5.94 7.92 11.57
N SER A 111 -4.67 7.57 11.67
CA SER A 111 -3.84 7.10 10.55
C SER A 111 -3.55 5.62 10.80
N PRO A 112 -4.32 4.71 10.19
CA PRO A 112 -4.39 3.33 10.67
C PRO A 112 -3.27 2.40 10.21
N ILE A 113 -2.57 2.70 9.11
CA ILE A 113 -1.52 1.79 8.61
C ILE A 113 -0.29 1.87 9.51
N THR A 114 0.03 0.77 10.20
CA THR A 114 1.21 0.68 11.06
C THR A 114 2.36 -0.03 10.36
N HIS A 115 2.05 -0.89 9.40
CA HIS A 115 3.04 -1.64 8.64
C HIS A 115 2.48 -1.96 7.26
N HIS A 116 3.32 -1.83 6.24
CA HIS A 116 2.97 -2.18 4.88
C HIS A 116 4.20 -2.78 4.20
N HIS A 117 4.07 -4.00 3.72
CA HIS A 117 5.10 -4.66 2.94
C HIS A 117 4.55 -4.96 1.56
N SER A 118 5.26 -4.54 0.53
CA SER A 118 4.92 -4.80 -0.86
C SER A 118 6.15 -5.30 -1.60
N SER A 119 5.98 -6.36 -2.36
CA SER A 119 7.08 -6.93 -3.13
C SER A 119 6.57 -7.47 -4.46
N VAL A 120 7.44 -7.46 -5.44
CA VAL A 120 7.15 -8.04 -6.76
C VAL A 120 6.86 -9.53 -6.59
N LEU A 121 5.83 -9.99 -7.30
CA LEU A 121 5.46 -11.40 -7.27
C LEU A 121 6.64 -12.25 -7.79
N PRO A 122 7.08 -13.28 -7.06
CA PRO A 122 8.19 -14.09 -7.52
C PRO A 122 7.79 -14.83 -8.79
N ARG A 123 8.74 -14.90 -9.74
CA ARG A 123 8.52 -15.65 -10.97
C ARG A 123 8.94 -17.08 -10.75
N SER A 124 8.16 -17.97 -11.34
CA SER A 124 8.51 -19.39 -11.35
C SER A 124 9.69 -19.60 -12.30
N HIS A 125 10.72 -20.28 -11.82
CA HIS A 125 11.84 -20.77 -12.64
C HIS A 125 11.59 -22.25 -12.90
N SER A 126 11.07 -22.52 -14.06
CA SER A 126 10.83 -23.91 -14.47
C SER A 126 11.90 -24.37 -15.43
#